data_51906fe61eaa6700e40d21b490bdbe97
#
_entry.id   51906fe61eaa6700e40d21b490bdbe97
#
_cell.length_a   1.000
_cell.length_b   1.000
_cell.length_c   1.000
_cell.angle_alpha   90.00
_cell.angle_beta   90.00
_cell.angle_gamma   90.00
#
_symmetry.space_group_name_H-M   'P 1'
#
loop_
_entity.id
_entity.type
_entity.pdbx_description
1 polymer ?
#
loop_
_entity_poly.entity_id
_entity_poly.type
_entity_poly.pdbx_seq_one_letter_code
_entity_poly.pdbx_strand_id
1 'polypeptide(L)'
;MSKQNWIRLSDISTEAPEGWKEKDTEEKTEKLVKRLGDLQQMLYASGKHAVMVVLQGMDGSGKDGAVHKVFDACRITGLTLTAFKKPTEEEFAHDFLWRVHKAAPQKGMIAIFNRSHYEDILIQRVHGWIDENRVEQRMKAINAFEELLTFDNSTLVIKFYLHISKDEQEKQLRQR
;
A
#
# COMPACT_ATOMS: atom_id res chain seq x y z
N MET A 1 -10.27 7.86 26.58
CA MET A 1 -9.97 8.42 25.24
C MET A 1 -8.45 8.54 25.13
N SER A 2 -7.80 7.62 24.43
CA SER A 2 -6.36 7.71 24.15
C SER A 2 -6.12 8.93 23.27
N LYS A 3 -5.19 9.80 23.66
CA LYS A 3 -4.74 10.91 22.81
C LYS A 3 -4.21 10.29 21.51
N GLN A 4 -4.90 10.48 20.42
CA GLN A 4 -4.44 10.10 19.10
C GLN A 4 -3.19 10.95 18.80
N ASN A 5 -2.03 10.33 18.83
CA ASN A 5 -0.77 11.00 18.45
C ASN A 5 -0.79 11.20 16.93
N TRP A 6 -1.23 12.35 16.49
CA TRP A 6 -1.16 12.75 15.09
C TRP A 6 0.30 12.99 14.71
N ILE A 7 0.77 12.26 13.71
CA ILE A 7 2.06 12.51 13.06
C ILE A 7 1.81 13.52 11.93
N ARG A 8 2.54 14.62 11.93
CA ARG A 8 2.51 15.56 10.81
C ARG A 8 3.58 15.17 9.80
N LEU A 9 3.21 15.07 8.53
CA LEU A 9 4.17 14.76 7.47
C LEU A 9 5.28 15.81 7.35
N SER A 10 5.02 17.07 7.71
CA SER A 10 6.03 18.13 7.79
C SER A 10 7.17 17.86 8.78
N ASP A 11 6.91 16.98 9.77
CA ASP A 11 7.87 16.65 10.82
C ASP A 11 8.75 15.45 10.45
N ILE A 12 8.49 14.84 9.28
CA ILE A 12 9.22 13.70 8.74
C ILE A 12 10.08 14.18 7.58
N SER A 13 11.39 13.93 7.64
CA SER A 13 12.31 14.25 6.54
C SER A 13 11.95 13.45 5.29
N THR A 14 12.06 14.10 4.13
CA THR A 14 12.00 13.46 2.80
C THR A 14 13.37 13.07 2.28
N GLU A 15 14.44 13.44 2.99
CA GLU A 15 15.81 13.13 2.63
C GLU A 15 16.20 11.72 3.05
N ALA A 16 17.17 11.16 2.34
CA ALA A 16 17.74 9.88 2.71
C ALA A 16 18.36 9.94 4.11
N PRO A 17 18.31 8.87 4.90
CA PRO A 17 18.97 8.82 6.21
C PRO A 17 20.47 9.12 6.09
N GLU A 18 21.04 9.76 7.12
CA GLU A 18 22.46 10.08 7.15
C GLU A 18 23.32 8.83 6.92
N GLY A 19 24.37 8.97 6.10
CA GLY A 19 25.27 7.89 5.75
C GLY A 19 24.79 6.94 4.64
N TRP A 20 23.56 7.11 4.13
CA TRP A 20 23.07 6.33 2.98
C TRP A 20 23.63 6.91 1.68
N LYS A 21 24.23 6.03 0.86
CA LYS A 21 24.72 6.37 -0.48
C LYS A 21 23.89 5.64 -1.52
N GLU A 22 23.58 6.33 -2.61
CA GLU A 22 22.75 5.81 -3.69
C GLU A 22 23.24 4.45 -4.19
N LYS A 23 24.51 4.35 -4.57
CA LYS A 23 25.11 3.11 -5.09
C LYS A 23 25.02 1.95 -4.10
N ASP A 24 25.36 2.18 -2.82
CA ASP A 24 25.31 1.13 -1.79
C ASP A 24 23.88 0.65 -1.55
N THR A 25 22.93 1.60 -1.65
CA THR A 25 21.49 1.33 -1.50
C THR A 25 20.97 0.52 -2.69
N GLU A 26 21.40 0.83 -3.90
CA GLU A 26 21.04 0.06 -5.12
C GLU A 26 21.52 -1.37 -5.04
N GLU A 27 22.80 -1.59 -4.74
CA GLU A 27 23.38 -2.94 -4.60
C GLU A 27 22.66 -3.76 -3.52
N LYS A 28 22.32 -3.13 -2.40
CA LYS A 28 21.56 -3.78 -1.33
C LYS A 28 20.14 -4.11 -1.78
N THR A 29 19.50 -3.20 -2.50
CA THR A 29 18.13 -3.39 -3.02
C THR A 29 18.09 -4.57 -3.98
N GLU A 30 19.02 -4.70 -4.92
CA GLU A 30 19.08 -5.83 -5.84
C GLU A 30 19.19 -7.19 -5.11
N LYS A 31 20.00 -7.26 -4.06
CA LYS A 31 20.12 -8.49 -3.24
C LYS A 31 18.80 -8.81 -2.51
N LEU A 32 18.13 -7.78 -1.97
CA LEU A 32 16.85 -7.94 -1.29
C LEU A 32 15.72 -8.32 -2.23
N VAL A 33 15.69 -7.78 -3.44
CA VAL A 33 14.71 -8.13 -4.48
C VAL A 33 14.83 -9.61 -4.86
N LYS A 34 16.05 -10.12 -5.08
CA LYS A 34 16.27 -11.56 -5.33
C LYS A 34 15.76 -12.42 -4.17
N ARG A 35 16.10 -12.04 -2.92
CA ARG A 35 15.64 -12.75 -1.72
C ARG A 35 14.11 -12.70 -1.58
N LEU A 36 13.49 -11.57 -1.93
CA LEU A 36 12.03 -11.47 -1.95
C LEU A 36 11.40 -12.46 -2.92
N GLY A 37 11.98 -12.61 -4.11
CA GLY A 37 11.56 -13.62 -5.09
C GLY A 37 11.60 -15.05 -4.54
N ASP A 38 12.68 -15.42 -3.83
CA ASP A 38 12.79 -16.73 -3.18
C ASP A 38 11.74 -16.92 -2.08
N LEU A 39 11.57 -15.92 -1.23
CA LEU A 39 10.56 -15.95 -0.17
C LEU A 39 9.14 -16.03 -0.72
N GLN A 40 8.85 -15.34 -1.81
CA GLN A 40 7.55 -15.40 -2.47
C GLN A 40 7.25 -16.80 -3.01
N GLN A 41 8.24 -17.50 -3.57
CA GLN A 41 8.07 -18.89 -4.01
C GLN A 41 7.80 -19.83 -2.82
N MET A 42 8.49 -19.63 -1.70
CA MET A 42 8.25 -20.39 -0.47
C MET A 42 6.86 -20.12 0.11
N LEU A 43 6.43 -18.85 0.09
CA LEU A 43 5.08 -18.43 0.51
C LEU A 43 4.02 -19.16 -0.32
N TYR A 44 4.17 -19.10 -1.66
CA TYR A 44 3.25 -19.75 -2.60
C TYR A 44 3.18 -21.26 -2.40
N ALA A 45 4.33 -21.92 -2.29
CA ALA A 45 4.39 -23.37 -2.08
C ALA A 45 3.81 -23.82 -0.73
N SER A 46 3.96 -23.01 0.32
CA SER A 46 3.46 -23.35 1.66
C SER A 46 1.94 -23.23 1.77
N GLY A 47 1.34 -22.25 1.07
CA GLY A 47 -0.11 -21.98 1.12
C GLY A 47 -0.67 -21.66 2.51
N LYS A 48 0.20 -21.31 3.49
CA LYS A 48 -0.19 -21.12 4.89
C LYS A 48 -0.49 -19.69 5.27
N HIS A 49 0.23 -18.75 4.67
CA HIS A 49 0.16 -17.32 4.96
C HIS A 49 -0.14 -16.53 3.69
N ALA A 50 -0.55 -15.29 3.85
CA ALA A 50 -0.66 -14.33 2.77
C ALA A 50 0.08 -13.03 3.11
N VAL A 51 0.36 -12.20 2.13
CA VAL A 51 0.92 -10.87 2.35
C VAL A 51 0.06 -9.84 1.60
N MET A 52 -0.33 -8.78 2.28
CA MET A 52 -0.97 -7.62 1.67
C MET A 52 -0.04 -6.42 1.81
N VAL A 53 0.40 -5.89 0.68
CA VAL A 53 1.27 -4.69 0.62
C VAL A 53 0.45 -3.52 0.14
N VAL A 54 0.33 -2.49 0.98
CA VAL A 54 -0.38 -1.26 0.67
C VAL A 54 0.62 -0.15 0.38
N LEU A 55 0.55 0.42 -0.82
CA LEU A 55 1.37 1.56 -1.24
C LEU A 55 0.50 2.80 -1.33
N GLN A 56 0.81 3.79 -0.49
CA GLN A 56 0.18 5.10 -0.47
C GLN A 56 1.21 6.21 -0.71
N GLY A 57 0.75 7.35 -1.14
CA GLY A 57 1.58 8.54 -1.38
C GLY A 57 0.94 9.48 -2.39
N MET A 58 1.44 10.69 -2.43
CA MET A 58 0.99 11.73 -3.36
C MET A 58 1.10 11.26 -4.82
N ASP A 59 0.38 11.92 -5.72
CA ASP A 59 0.59 11.69 -7.15
C ASP A 59 2.01 12.09 -7.54
N GLY A 60 2.66 11.31 -8.40
CA GLY A 60 4.09 11.48 -8.68
C GLY A 60 5.05 10.93 -7.62
N SER A 61 4.59 10.27 -6.54
CA SER A 61 5.49 9.73 -5.51
C SER A 61 6.25 8.44 -5.89
N GLY A 62 6.12 7.96 -7.12
CA GLY A 62 6.89 6.81 -7.60
C GLY A 62 6.30 5.44 -7.24
N LYS A 63 5.02 5.35 -6.86
CA LYS A 63 4.36 4.07 -6.48
C LYS A 63 4.51 2.98 -7.55
N ASP A 64 4.27 3.30 -8.81
CA ASP A 64 4.37 2.34 -9.92
C ASP A 64 5.81 1.84 -10.09
N GLY A 65 6.78 2.75 -10.03
CA GLY A 65 8.21 2.41 -10.08
C GLY A 65 8.65 1.55 -8.91
N ALA A 66 8.13 1.81 -7.70
CA ALA A 66 8.39 1.00 -6.52
C ALA A 66 7.85 -0.43 -6.67
N VAL A 67 6.62 -0.59 -7.18
CA VAL A 67 6.05 -1.91 -7.48
C VAL A 67 6.95 -2.67 -8.47
N HIS A 68 7.31 -2.02 -9.56
CA HIS A 68 8.13 -2.62 -10.61
C HIS A 68 9.49 -3.08 -10.07
N LYS A 69 10.21 -2.17 -9.38
CA LYS A 69 11.57 -2.44 -8.91
C LYS A 69 11.61 -3.47 -7.77
N VAL A 70 10.64 -3.42 -6.85
CA VAL A 70 10.63 -4.30 -5.66
C VAL A 70 10.18 -5.71 -5.99
N PHE A 71 9.20 -5.87 -6.87
CA PHE A 71 8.60 -7.18 -7.16
C PHE A 71 9.10 -7.81 -8.47
N ASP A 72 10.14 -7.25 -9.09
CA ASP A 72 10.70 -7.70 -10.38
C ASP A 72 11.13 -9.17 -10.37
N ALA A 73 11.71 -9.65 -9.26
CA ALA A 73 12.14 -11.05 -9.13
C ALA A 73 11.01 -12.01 -8.68
N CYS A 74 9.82 -11.51 -8.40
CA CYS A 74 8.69 -12.34 -7.98
C CYS A 74 7.98 -12.94 -9.17
N ARG A 75 7.49 -14.18 -9.01
CA ARG A 75 6.68 -14.84 -10.05
C ARG A 75 5.26 -14.28 -10.09
N ILE A 76 4.78 -13.98 -11.28
CA ILE A 76 3.43 -13.44 -11.51
C ILE A 76 2.34 -14.35 -10.93
N THR A 77 2.53 -15.66 -10.95
CA THR A 77 1.58 -16.65 -10.41
C THR A 77 1.31 -16.51 -8.90
N GLY A 78 2.24 -15.88 -8.16
CA GLY A 78 2.10 -15.64 -6.72
C GLY A 78 1.80 -14.19 -6.36
N LEU A 79 1.48 -13.34 -7.35
CA LEU A 79 1.21 -11.92 -7.16
C LEU A 79 -0.17 -11.53 -7.68
N THR A 80 -0.81 -10.59 -6.99
CA THR A 80 -1.92 -9.82 -7.53
C THR A 80 -1.61 -8.33 -7.35
N LEU A 81 -1.93 -7.52 -8.37
CA LEU A 81 -1.77 -6.07 -8.33
C LEU A 81 -3.14 -5.42 -8.56
N THR A 82 -3.60 -4.66 -7.59
CA THR A 82 -4.85 -3.90 -7.69
C THR A 82 -4.55 -2.41 -7.57
N ALA A 83 -4.88 -1.66 -8.62
CA ALA A 83 -4.82 -0.20 -8.60
C ALA A 83 -6.21 0.36 -8.28
N PHE A 84 -6.39 0.83 -7.06
CA PHE A 84 -7.66 1.44 -6.64
C PHE A 84 -7.84 2.79 -7.30
N LYS A 85 -8.83 2.86 -8.19
CA LYS A 85 -9.28 4.09 -8.88
C LYS A 85 -10.63 4.52 -8.30
N LYS A 86 -11.22 5.57 -8.87
CA LYS A 86 -12.61 5.95 -8.58
C LYS A 86 -13.49 4.70 -8.68
N PRO A 87 -14.35 4.42 -7.68
CA PRO A 87 -15.26 3.30 -7.73
C PRO A 87 -16.17 3.32 -8.97
N THR A 88 -16.48 2.15 -9.52
CA THR A 88 -17.51 1.98 -10.56
C THR A 88 -18.91 2.15 -9.96
N GLU A 89 -19.94 2.22 -10.81
CA GLU A 89 -21.34 2.29 -10.35
C GLU A 89 -21.72 1.04 -9.52
N GLU A 90 -21.26 -0.14 -9.93
CA GLU A 90 -21.46 -1.39 -9.18
C GLU A 90 -20.78 -1.31 -7.81
N GLU A 91 -19.53 -0.84 -7.75
CA GLU A 91 -18.80 -0.70 -6.49
C GLU A 91 -19.45 0.34 -5.56
N PHE A 92 -20.05 1.40 -6.10
CA PHE A 92 -20.81 2.37 -5.32
C PHE A 92 -22.15 1.84 -4.78
N ALA A 93 -22.74 0.83 -5.44
CA ALA A 93 -23.97 0.19 -4.98
C ALA A 93 -23.75 -0.71 -3.75
N HIS A 94 -22.51 -1.02 -3.42
CA HIS A 94 -22.10 -1.83 -2.26
C HIS A 94 -21.44 -0.95 -1.19
N ASP A 95 -21.10 -1.56 -0.05
CA ASP A 95 -20.26 -0.91 0.94
C ASP A 95 -18.82 -0.73 0.39
N PHE A 96 -18.10 0.25 0.93
CA PHE A 96 -16.79 0.65 0.39
C PHE A 96 -15.70 -0.44 0.51
N LEU A 97 -15.86 -1.43 1.39
CA LEU A 97 -14.93 -2.56 1.53
C LEU A 97 -15.23 -3.72 0.60
N TRP A 98 -16.41 -3.76 -0.02
CA TRP A 98 -16.78 -4.86 -0.92
C TRP A 98 -15.74 -5.12 -2.01
N ARG A 99 -15.29 -4.09 -2.72
CA ARG A 99 -14.24 -4.20 -3.74
C ARG A 99 -12.86 -4.55 -3.14
N VAL A 100 -12.63 -4.18 -1.89
CA VAL A 100 -11.38 -4.46 -1.18
C VAL A 100 -11.31 -5.93 -0.79
N HIS A 101 -12.40 -6.51 -0.30
CA HIS A 101 -12.51 -7.96 -0.02
C HIS A 101 -12.23 -8.80 -1.28
N LYS A 102 -12.71 -8.39 -2.44
CA LYS A 102 -12.45 -9.10 -3.72
C LYS A 102 -10.97 -9.07 -4.12
N ALA A 103 -10.24 -8.04 -3.71
CA ALA A 103 -8.82 -7.87 -3.99
C ALA A 103 -7.91 -8.43 -2.88
N ALA A 104 -8.48 -8.83 -1.73
CA ALA A 104 -7.71 -9.37 -0.61
C ALA A 104 -6.96 -10.64 -1.00
N PRO A 105 -5.75 -10.87 -0.47
CA PRO A 105 -4.95 -12.03 -0.86
C PRO A 105 -5.51 -13.34 -0.31
N GLN A 106 -5.51 -14.37 -1.11
CA GLN A 106 -5.62 -15.73 -0.65
C GLN A 106 -4.29 -16.24 -0.08
N LYS A 107 -4.31 -17.28 0.76
CA LYS A 107 -3.09 -17.90 1.30
C LYS A 107 -2.16 -18.36 0.16
N GLY A 108 -0.87 -18.13 0.32
CA GLY A 108 0.16 -18.35 -0.69
C GLY A 108 0.44 -17.12 -1.57
N MET A 109 -0.38 -16.07 -1.53
CA MET A 109 -0.27 -14.94 -2.45
C MET A 109 0.26 -13.68 -1.77
N ILE A 110 0.88 -12.81 -2.58
CA ILE A 110 1.14 -11.41 -2.23
C ILE A 110 0.17 -10.55 -3.03
N ALA A 111 -0.71 -9.81 -2.34
CA ALA A 111 -1.53 -8.79 -2.98
C ALA A 111 -0.89 -7.42 -2.80
N ILE A 112 -0.69 -6.71 -3.90
CA ILE A 112 -0.12 -5.36 -3.92
C ILE A 112 -1.25 -4.39 -4.23
N PHE A 113 -1.52 -3.48 -3.31
CA PHE A 113 -2.50 -2.40 -3.46
C PHE A 113 -1.77 -1.11 -3.84
N ASN A 114 -1.82 -0.75 -5.13
CA ASN A 114 -1.33 0.54 -5.60
C ASN A 114 -2.44 1.56 -5.42
N ARG A 115 -2.28 2.48 -4.45
CA ARG A 115 -3.36 3.13 -3.71
C ARG A 115 -4.16 2.06 -2.95
N SER A 116 -5.18 2.43 -2.20
CA SER A 116 -5.89 1.41 -1.43
C SER A 116 -7.29 1.85 -1.01
N HIS A 117 -7.91 1.06 -0.16
CA HIS A 117 -9.15 1.36 0.54
C HIS A 117 -9.10 2.65 1.39
N TYR A 118 -7.93 3.18 1.69
CA TYR A 118 -7.79 4.50 2.33
C TYR A 118 -8.22 5.65 1.39
N GLU A 119 -8.21 5.46 0.08
CA GLU A 119 -8.71 6.45 -0.89
C GLU A 119 -10.21 6.74 -0.67
N ASP A 120 -10.98 5.76 -0.25
CA ASP A 120 -12.41 5.92 0.04
C ASP A 120 -12.68 6.78 1.30
N ILE A 121 -11.64 7.08 2.08
CA ILE A 121 -11.68 8.08 3.15
C ILE A 121 -11.05 9.38 2.67
N LEU A 122 -9.81 9.33 2.17
CA LEU A 122 -9.01 10.52 1.86
C LEU A 122 -9.67 11.39 0.79
N ILE A 123 -9.98 10.81 -0.35
CA ILE A 123 -10.54 11.55 -1.50
C ILE A 123 -11.97 12.01 -1.20
N GLN A 124 -12.79 11.15 -0.61
CA GLN A 124 -14.17 11.50 -0.32
C GLN A 124 -14.29 12.58 0.76
N ARG A 125 -13.36 12.61 1.73
CA ARG A 125 -13.26 13.68 2.73
C ARG A 125 -12.84 15.01 2.08
N VAL A 126 -11.82 15.00 1.21
CA VAL A 126 -11.33 16.20 0.52
C VAL A 126 -12.42 16.84 -0.35
N HIS A 127 -13.24 16.02 -1.00
CA HIS A 127 -14.37 16.49 -1.81
C HIS A 127 -15.64 16.81 -1.00
N GLY A 128 -15.63 16.61 0.31
CA GLY A 128 -16.80 16.84 1.17
C GLY A 128 -17.96 15.88 0.91
N TRP A 129 -17.71 14.70 0.30
CA TRP A 129 -18.74 13.69 0.03
C TRP A 129 -19.14 12.89 1.27
N ILE A 130 -18.27 12.88 2.27
CA ILE A 130 -18.50 12.27 3.59
C ILE A 130 -18.14 13.25 4.70
N ASP A 131 -18.86 13.18 5.80
CA ASP A 131 -18.60 13.94 7.02
C ASP A 131 -17.56 13.26 7.93
N GLU A 132 -17.10 13.97 8.95
CA GLU A 132 -16.08 13.47 9.89
C GLU A 132 -16.55 12.23 10.66
N ASN A 133 -17.84 12.12 10.97
CA ASN A 133 -18.39 10.93 11.63
C ASN A 133 -18.24 9.69 10.72
N ARG A 134 -18.54 9.83 9.42
CA ARG A 134 -18.34 8.76 8.45
C ARG A 134 -16.87 8.43 8.24
N VAL A 135 -15.97 9.41 8.28
CA VAL A 135 -14.52 9.20 8.26
C VAL A 135 -14.09 8.30 9.43
N GLU A 136 -14.52 8.62 10.66
CA GLU A 136 -14.19 7.82 11.84
C GLU A 136 -14.74 6.39 11.76
N GLN A 137 -15.98 6.23 11.31
CA GLN A 137 -16.60 4.91 11.13
C GLN A 137 -15.86 4.07 10.10
N ARG A 138 -15.47 4.66 8.96
CA ARG A 138 -14.70 3.97 7.92
C ARG A 138 -13.29 3.60 8.41
N MET A 139 -12.62 4.46 9.17
CA MET A 139 -11.33 4.13 9.77
C MET A 139 -11.42 2.92 10.71
N LYS A 140 -12.48 2.84 11.53
CA LYS A 140 -12.74 1.68 12.38
C LYS A 140 -12.99 0.42 11.55
N ALA A 141 -13.78 0.53 10.48
CA ALA A 141 -14.06 -0.59 9.57
C ALA A 141 -12.80 -1.08 8.86
N ILE A 142 -11.92 -0.17 8.40
CA ILE A 142 -10.63 -0.53 7.79
C ILE A 142 -9.74 -1.29 8.79
N ASN A 143 -9.60 -0.77 10.00
CA ASN A 143 -8.79 -1.42 11.03
C ASN A 143 -9.33 -2.83 11.36
N ALA A 144 -10.64 -2.98 11.50
CA ALA A 144 -11.28 -4.28 11.73
C ALA A 144 -11.09 -5.24 10.55
N PHE A 145 -11.15 -4.74 9.32
CA PHE A 145 -10.87 -5.53 8.11
C PHE A 145 -9.42 -6.01 8.07
N GLU A 146 -8.45 -5.15 8.34
CA GLU A 146 -7.03 -5.53 8.37
C GLU A 146 -6.75 -6.53 9.53
N GLU A 147 -7.39 -6.35 10.68
CA GLU A 147 -7.33 -7.28 11.80
C GLU A 147 -7.92 -8.64 11.42
N LEU A 148 -9.09 -8.66 10.76
CA LEU A 148 -9.73 -9.89 10.26
C LEU A 148 -8.78 -10.67 9.34
N LEU A 149 -8.14 -10.02 8.38
CA LEU A 149 -7.18 -10.66 7.48
C LEU A 149 -6.00 -11.25 8.25
N THR A 150 -5.56 -10.58 9.30
CA THR A 150 -4.41 -11.00 10.10
C THR A 150 -4.72 -12.25 10.92
N PHE A 151 -5.82 -12.26 11.68
CA PHE A 151 -6.09 -13.37 12.59
C PHE A 151 -6.76 -14.57 11.90
N ASP A 152 -7.63 -14.34 10.91
CA ASP A 152 -8.41 -15.41 10.28
C ASP A 152 -7.69 -16.00 9.05
N ASN A 153 -7.12 -15.14 8.21
CA ASN A 153 -6.43 -15.56 6.99
C ASN A 153 -4.91 -15.66 7.13
N SER A 154 -4.33 -15.40 8.31
CA SER A 154 -2.89 -15.37 8.55
C SER A 154 -2.15 -14.44 7.57
N THR A 155 -2.73 -13.28 7.28
CA THR A 155 -2.19 -12.30 6.35
C THR A 155 -1.29 -11.31 7.07
N LEU A 156 -0.06 -11.15 6.58
CA LEU A 156 0.82 -10.06 6.99
C LEU A 156 0.43 -8.79 6.21
N VAL A 157 -0.06 -7.77 6.91
CA VAL A 157 -0.39 -6.47 6.33
C VAL A 157 0.78 -5.51 6.50
N ILE A 158 1.33 -5.03 5.39
CA ILE A 158 2.46 -4.07 5.37
C ILE A 158 2.01 -2.82 4.63
N LYS A 159 2.16 -1.66 5.27
CA LYS A 159 1.76 -0.37 4.70
C LYS A 159 2.96 0.54 4.53
N PHE A 160 3.13 1.07 3.32
CA PHE A 160 4.16 2.04 2.97
C PHE A 160 3.52 3.34 2.51
N TYR A 161 3.98 4.44 3.07
CA TYR A 161 3.68 5.77 2.58
C TYR A 161 4.93 6.35 1.92
N LEU A 162 4.87 6.59 0.60
CA LEU A 162 5.97 7.16 -0.16
C LEU A 162 5.96 8.68 0.03
N HIS A 163 6.79 9.15 0.95
CA HIS A 163 6.91 10.55 1.31
C HIS A 163 8.06 11.19 0.54
N ILE A 164 7.73 12.10 -0.38
CA ILE A 164 8.67 12.85 -1.20
C ILE A 164 8.50 14.35 -1.00
N SER A 165 9.55 15.12 -1.30
CA SER A 165 9.49 16.58 -1.31
C SER A 165 8.63 17.10 -2.47
N LYS A 166 8.18 18.35 -2.38
CA LYS A 166 7.44 19.00 -3.48
C LYS A 166 8.30 19.13 -4.73
N ASP A 167 9.58 19.40 -4.58
CA ASP A 167 10.52 19.55 -5.69
C ASP A 167 10.71 18.21 -6.42
N GLU A 168 10.85 17.11 -5.68
CA GLU A 168 10.92 15.78 -6.28
C GLU A 168 9.60 15.39 -6.93
N GLN A 169 8.46 15.71 -6.31
CA GLN A 169 7.14 15.51 -6.92
C GLN A 169 7.00 16.23 -8.25
N GLU A 170 7.38 17.51 -8.30
CA GLU A 170 7.34 18.30 -9.53
C GLU A 170 8.24 17.71 -10.62
N LYS A 171 9.46 17.32 -10.27
CA LYS A 171 10.39 16.64 -11.19
C LYS A 171 9.80 15.36 -11.76
N GLN A 172 9.22 14.50 -10.93
CA GLN A 172 8.58 13.25 -11.35
C GLN A 172 7.36 13.49 -12.26
N LEU A 173 6.56 14.52 -11.98
CA LEU A 173 5.41 14.87 -12.81
C LEU A 173 5.81 15.45 -14.18
N ARG A 174 6.93 16.18 -14.26
CA ARG A 174 7.46 16.70 -15.53
C ARG A 174 8.10 15.63 -16.42
N GLN A 175 8.48 14.49 -15.86
CA GLN A 175 9.08 13.36 -16.59
C GLN A 175 8.04 12.37 -17.16
N ARG A 176 6.76 12.54 -16.82
CA ARG A 176 5.62 11.75 -17.34
C ARG A 176 5.13 12.31 -18.68
#